data_d21a3af773fda797b9e9dbdcdc68d1a8
#
_entry.id   d21a3af773fda797b9e9dbdcdc68d1a8
#
_cell.length_a   1.000
_cell.length_b   1.000
_cell.length_c   1.000
_cell.angle_alpha   90.00
_cell.angle_beta   90.00
_cell.angle_gamma   90.00
#
_symmetry.space_group_name_H-M   'P 1'
#
loop_
_entity.id
_entity.type
_entity.pdbx_description
1 polymer ?
#
loop_
_entity_poly.entity_id
_entity_poly.type
_entity_poly.pdbx_seq_one_letter_code
_entity_poly.pdbx_strand_id
1 'polypeptide(L)'
;MKRNSICIFILLLLISFAHAQTLKKEFPSEQQIDVVENLGDFIPLDTNFIDESGNEVKLSAFFNKEIPTVLTLNYFECPMLCTLVLNGLAESLKNLTLNAGDEFQVITIDINPNEKTLFANQKKKNYIKGFGLENIRDDWHFLTGTEENIKKVADSIGYIYYYDAQRDEYMHPAAITLLSSEGKISRYLYGIEYPVKDLKLGILEASEGKIGSTLDKIILYCYHYDPYKNTYTIFATNIMRLGGIFTILFLCIMLVSYWKKDKNLFDKDSLNVR
;
A
#
# COMPACT_ATOMS: atom_id res chain seq x y z
N MET A 1 -42.62 -22.59 -25.97
CA MET A 1 -41.30 -23.13 -26.29
C MET A 1 -40.17 -22.09 -26.20
N LYS A 2 -40.33 -20.82 -26.62
CA LYS A 2 -39.21 -19.80 -26.59
C LYS A 2 -38.73 -19.41 -25.18
N ARG A 3 -39.55 -19.46 -24.13
CA ARG A 3 -39.24 -19.03 -22.77
C ARG A 3 -38.27 -19.97 -22.04
N ASN A 4 -38.33 -21.27 -22.29
CA ASN A 4 -37.42 -22.23 -21.67
C ASN A 4 -36.02 -22.22 -22.31
N SER A 5 -35.94 -21.90 -23.61
CA SER A 5 -34.65 -21.80 -24.33
C SER A 5 -33.78 -20.65 -23.84
N ILE A 6 -34.39 -19.52 -23.44
CA ILE A 6 -33.63 -18.36 -22.92
C ILE A 6 -33.08 -18.67 -21.52
N CYS A 7 -33.84 -19.33 -20.65
CA CYS A 7 -33.35 -19.74 -19.32
C CYS A 7 -32.19 -20.74 -19.41
N ILE A 8 -32.23 -21.67 -20.35
CA ILE A 8 -31.15 -22.64 -20.57
C ILE A 8 -29.90 -21.95 -21.11
N PHE A 9 -30.04 -20.94 -21.98
CA PHE A 9 -28.92 -20.19 -22.52
C PHE A 9 -28.22 -19.34 -21.45
N ILE A 10 -29.00 -18.73 -20.55
CA ILE A 10 -28.46 -17.96 -19.39
C ILE A 10 -27.77 -18.91 -18.40
N LEU A 11 -28.33 -20.09 -18.16
CA LEU A 11 -27.73 -21.10 -17.28
C LEU A 11 -26.41 -21.63 -17.84
N LEU A 12 -26.31 -21.87 -19.15
CA LEU A 12 -25.08 -22.28 -19.84
C LEU A 12 -24.00 -21.18 -19.82
N LEU A 13 -24.38 -19.91 -19.95
CA LEU A 13 -23.47 -18.78 -19.81
C LEU A 13 -22.91 -18.67 -18.38
N LEU A 14 -23.73 -18.88 -17.36
CA LEU A 14 -23.29 -18.87 -15.96
C LEU A 14 -22.33 -20.01 -15.63
N ILE A 15 -22.52 -21.19 -16.22
CA ILE A 15 -21.64 -22.35 -16.04
C ILE A 15 -20.29 -22.13 -16.73
N SER A 16 -20.25 -21.45 -17.89
CA SER A 16 -19.00 -21.10 -18.58
C SER A 16 -18.11 -20.14 -17.81
N PHE A 17 -18.68 -19.24 -16.99
CA PHE A 17 -17.93 -18.34 -16.11
C PHE A 17 -17.31 -19.04 -14.90
N ALA A 18 -17.85 -20.20 -14.47
CA ALA A 18 -17.34 -20.93 -13.30
C ALA A 18 -16.01 -21.65 -13.56
N HIS A 19 -15.58 -21.81 -14.82
CA HIS A 19 -14.36 -22.53 -15.19
C HIS A 19 -13.18 -21.65 -15.57
N ALA A 20 -13.27 -20.32 -15.38
CA ALA A 20 -12.11 -19.46 -15.48
C ALA A 20 -11.21 -19.69 -14.23
N GLN A 21 -10.53 -20.83 -14.18
CA GLN A 21 -9.47 -21.07 -13.21
C GLN A 21 -8.35 -20.08 -13.50
N THR A 22 -8.24 -19.06 -12.67
CA THR A 22 -7.01 -18.28 -12.59
C THR A 22 -5.91 -19.24 -12.17
N LEU A 23 -4.93 -19.45 -13.04
CA LEU A 23 -3.66 -20.04 -12.68
C LEU A 23 -3.00 -19.12 -11.64
N LYS A 24 -3.36 -19.31 -10.38
CA LYS A 24 -2.65 -18.75 -9.26
C LYS A 24 -1.32 -19.48 -9.21
N LYS A 25 -0.27 -18.87 -9.74
CA LYS A 25 1.07 -19.34 -9.52
C LYS A 25 1.34 -19.11 -8.03
N GLU A 26 1.09 -20.12 -7.22
CA GLU A 26 1.44 -20.09 -5.80
C GLU A 26 2.97 -20.10 -5.72
N PHE A 27 3.55 -18.94 -5.40
CA PHE A 27 4.92 -18.91 -4.93
C PHE A 27 4.95 -19.58 -3.55
N PRO A 28 6.05 -20.28 -3.19
CA PRO A 28 6.23 -20.75 -1.83
C PRO A 28 5.97 -19.58 -0.87
N SER A 29 5.21 -19.80 0.20
CA SER A 29 4.84 -18.77 1.16
C SER A 29 6.04 -18.05 1.80
N GLU A 30 7.21 -18.65 1.75
CA GLU A 30 8.49 -18.12 2.24
C GLU A 30 9.15 -17.10 1.30
N GLN A 31 8.62 -16.87 0.10
CA GLN A 31 9.17 -15.95 -0.91
C GLN A 31 8.18 -14.88 -1.35
N GLN A 32 7.17 -14.62 -0.56
CA GLN A 32 6.20 -13.58 -0.85
C GLN A 32 6.67 -12.25 -0.25
N ILE A 33 6.75 -11.20 -1.08
CA ILE A 33 6.88 -9.81 -0.63
C ILE A 33 5.49 -9.17 -0.68
N ASP A 34 5.07 -8.56 0.43
CA ASP A 34 3.75 -7.93 0.52
C ASP A 34 3.71 -6.91 1.66
N VAL A 35 2.64 -6.14 1.73
CA VAL A 35 2.27 -5.35 2.90
C VAL A 35 0.86 -5.74 3.33
N VAL A 36 0.77 -6.36 4.50
CA VAL A 36 -0.51 -6.63 5.16
C VAL A 36 -0.85 -5.43 6.02
N GLU A 37 -1.80 -4.60 5.57
CA GLU A 37 -2.13 -3.35 6.26
C GLU A 37 -2.69 -3.57 7.66
N ASN A 38 -1.97 -3.13 8.69
CA ASN A 38 -2.36 -3.16 10.10
C ASN A 38 -2.83 -1.77 10.57
N LEU A 39 -3.74 -1.15 9.80
CA LEU A 39 -4.25 0.19 10.09
C LEU A 39 -4.89 0.27 11.47
N GLY A 40 -4.46 1.24 12.26
CA GLY A 40 -4.94 1.46 13.62
C GLY A 40 -4.16 0.75 14.71
N ASP A 41 -3.27 -0.18 14.35
CA ASP A 41 -2.34 -0.81 15.28
C ASP A 41 -1.15 0.10 15.59
N PHE A 42 -0.37 -0.26 16.60
CA PHE A 42 0.79 0.52 17.05
C PHE A 42 2.09 -0.20 16.75
N ILE A 43 3.12 0.56 16.37
CA ILE A 43 4.48 0.02 16.27
C ILE A 43 5.10 -0.16 17.67
N PRO A 44 6.06 -1.11 17.83
CA PRO A 44 6.73 -1.35 19.12
C PRO A 44 7.75 -0.27 19.42
N LEU A 45 7.35 0.79 20.14
CA LEU A 45 8.20 1.93 20.49
C LEU A 45 9.32 1.60 21.50
N ASP A 46 9.28 0.44 22.13
CA ASP A 46 10.30 -0.02 23.10
C ASP A 46 11.52 -0.68 22.47
N THR A 47 11.54 -0.78 21.13
CA THR A 47 12.67 -1.35 20.37
C THR A 47 13.88 -0.42 20.34
N ASN A 48 15.09 -1.03 20.37
CA ASN A 48 16.36 -0.30 20.36
C ASN A 48 17.00 -0.33 18.97
N PHE A 49 17.55 0.80 18.57
CA PHE A 49 18.26 1.01 17.31
C PHE A 49 19.57 1.77 17.56
N ILE A 50 20.37 1.92 16.51
CA ILE A 50 21.53 2.78 16.48
C ILE A 50 21.25 3.88 15.45
N ASP A 51 21.37 5.13 15.85
CA ASP A 51 21.20 6.27 14.95
C ASP A 51 22.37 6.45 13.99
N GLU A 52 22.24 7.32 13.02
CA GLU A 52 23.30 7.64 12.04
C GLU A 52 24.56 8.26 12.65
N SER A 53 24.52 8.66 13.91
CA SER A 53 25.67 9.18 14.67
C SER A 53 26.37 8.11 15.50
N GLY A 54 25.78 6.90 15.59
CA GLY A 54 26.30 5.77 16.33
C GLY A 54 25.81 5.67 17.78
N ASN A 55 24.80 6.42 18.15
CA ASN A 55 24.20 6.37 19.47
C ASN A 55 23.13 5.29 19.53
N GLU A 56 23.08 4.53 20.63
CA GLU A 56 21.97 3.65 20.94
C GLU A 56 20.73 4.50 21.33
N VAL A 57 19.63 4.29 20.64
CA VAL A 57 18.39 5.03 20.83
C VAL A 57 17.20 4.07 20.91
N LYS A 58 16.23 4.36 21.76
CA LYS A 58 14.92 3.73 21.70
C LYS A 58 14.08 4.39 20.63
N LEU A 59 13.28 3.62 19.90
CA LEU A 59 12.36 4.15 18.91
C LEU A 59 11.40 5.19 19.52
N SER A 60 10.98 4.99 20.79
CA SER A 60 10.17 5.96 21.54
C SER A 60 10.78 7.36 21.67
N ALA A 61 12.10 7.50 21.56
CA ALA A 61 12.75 8.80 21.66
C ALA A 61 12.34 9.76 20.53
N PHE A 62 11.96 9.23 19.38
CA PHE A 62 11.50 9.99 18.22
C PHE A 62 10.01 10.37 18.30
N PHE A 63 9.25 9.80 19.23
CA PHE A 63 7.81 10.04 19.38
C PHE A 63 7.45 11.01 20.53
N ASN A 64 8.42 11.82 20.98
CA ASN A 64 8.22 12.77 22.08
C ASN A 64 7.73 14.15 21.62
N LYS A 65 7.73 14.43 20.30
CA LYS A 65 7.42 15.77 19.75
C LYS A 65 5.94 15.98 19.42
N GLU A 66 5.08 15.01 19.66
CA GLU A 66 3.65 15.05 19.29
C GLU A 66 3.41 15.30 17.79
N ILE A 67 4.36 14.98 16.91
CA ILE A 67 4.28 15.10 15.46
C ILE A 67 4.22 13.73 14.78
N PRO A 68 3.54 13.62 13.62
CA PRO A 68 3.48 12.37 12.86
C PRO A 68 4.83 12.01 12.26
N THR A 69 5.00 10.72 11.99
CA THR A 69 6.23 10.16 11.44
C THR A 69 5.98 9.50 10.09
N VAL A 70 6.82 9.80 9.11
CA VAL A 70 6.94 9.05 7.86
C VAL A 70 7.98 7.95 8.08
N LEU A 71 7.54 6.69 8.14
CA LEU A 71 8.41 5.53 8.34
C LEU A 71 8.69 4.83 7.02
N THR A 72 9.97 4.52 6.76
CA THR A 72 10.39 3.68 5.64
C THR A 72 11.28 2.54 6.12
N LEU A 73 11.14 1.38 5.49
CA LEU A 73 12.01 0.23 5.68
C LEU A 73 12.78 -0.02 4.38
N ASN A 74 14.10 0.11 4.43
CA ASN A 74 14.99 -0.02 3.28
C ASN A 74 16.33 -0.58 3.74
N TYR A 75 17.16 -1.12 2.84
CA TYR A 75 18.56 -1.35 3.18
C TYR A 75 19.48 -0.41 2.40
N PHE A 76 20.59 0.03 3.04
CA PHE A 76 21.30 1.21 2.57
C PHE A 76 22.25 0.92 1.41
N GLU A 77 22.78 -0.29 1.28
CA GLU A 77 23.62 -0.72 0.16
C GLU A 77 22.83 -1.21 -1.07
N CYS A 78 21.50 -1.15 -1.05
CA CYS A 78 20.66 -1.59 -2.15
C CYS A 78 21.02 -0.91 -3.48
N PRO A 79 21.28 -1.68 -4.55
CA PRO A 79 21.65 -1.11 -5.84
C PRO A 79 20.46 -0.54 -6.62
N MET A 80 19.21 -0.89 -6.30
CA MET A 80 18.04 -0.52 -7.11
C MET A 80 16.81 -0.04 -6.36
N LEU A 81 15.95 -0.92 -5.83
CA LEU A 81 14.59 -0.58 -5.39
C LEU A 81 14.54 0.36 -4.18
N CYS A 82 15.37 0.11 -3.17
CA CYS A 82 15.43 0.97 -1.97
C CYS A 82 15.87 2.39 -2.32
N THR A 83 16.76 2.53 -3.29
CA THR A 83 17.17 3.82 -3.81
C THR A 83 16.02 4.54 -4.51
N LEU A 84 15.17 3.83 -5.26
CA LEU A 84 13.99 4.41 -5.92
C LEU A 84 12.94 4.88 -4.91
N VAL A 85 12.63 4.07 -3.87
CA VAL A 85 11.70 4.44 -2.79
C VAL A 85 12.17 5.71 -2.08
N LEU A 86 13.43 5.75 -1.66
CA LEU A 86 13.98 6.92 -0.96
C LEU A 86 14.12 8.14 -1.89
N ASN A 87 14.44 7.96 -3.18
CA ASN A 87 14.48 9.05 -4.15
C ASN A 87 13.10 9.68 -4.34
N GLY A 88 12.05 8.84 -4.51
CA GLY A 88 10.69 9.33 -4.63
C GLY A 88 10.22 10.06 -3.37
N LEU A 89 10.57 9.55 -2.19
CA LEU A 89 10.28 10.25 -0.93
C LEU A 89 11.04 11.58 -0.86
N ALA A 90 12.35 11.60 -1.15
CA ALA A 90 13.17 12.81 -1.10
C ALA A 90 12.66 13.89 -2.06
N GLU A 91 12.26 13.50 -3.29
CA GLU A 91 11.69 14.45 -4.25
C GLU A 91 10.35 15.04 -3.75
N SER A 92 9.53 14.23 -3.11
CA SER A 92 8.27 14.69 -2.51
C SER A 92 8.52 15.61 -1.31
N LEU A 93 9.46 15.26 -0.43
CA LEU A 93 9.85 16.07 0.73
C LEU A 93 10.40 17.44 0.32
N LYS A 94 11.20 17.51 -0.76
CA LYS A 94 11.71 18.75 -1.31
C LYS A 94 10.63 19.75 -1.71
N ASN A 95 9.51 19.23 -2.20
CA ASN A 95 8.38 20.03 -2.68
C ASN A 95 7.25 20.14 -1.63
N LEU A 96 7.43 19.57 -0.45
CA LEU A 96 6.45 19.59 0.62
C LEU A 96 6.43 20.97 1.31
N THR A 97 5.24 21.48 1.60
CA THR A 97 5.05 22.79 2.25
C THR A 97 4.95 22.70 3.78
N LEU A 98 5.13 21.51 4.35
CA LEU A 98 5.18 21.29 5.81
C LEU A 98 6.62 21.39 6.31
N ASN A 99 6.78 21.84 7.56
CA ASN A 99 8.07 22.00 8.21
C ASN A 99 8.43 20.74 9.00
N ALA A 100 9.54 20.11 8.63
CA ALA A 100 10.06 18.99 9.41
C ALA A 100 10.51 19.48 10.80
N GLY A 101 10.35 18.65 11.81
CA GLY A 101 10.65 18.97 13.21
C GLY A 101 9.49 19.61 13.96
N ASP A 102 8.63 20.34 13.25
CA ASP A 102 7.44 21.01 13.82
C ASP A 102 6.12 20.30 13.44
N GLU A 103 6.01 19.87 12.18
CA GLU A 103 4.77 19.31 11.65
C GLU A 103 4.89 17.82 11.29
N PHE A 104 6.10 17.31 11.07
CA PHE A 104 6.38 15.89 10.83
C PHE A 104 7.86 15.57 10.99
N GLN A 105 8.18 14.30 11.04
CA GLN A 105 9.55 13.77 10.94
C GLN A 105 9.62 12.55 10.04
N VAL A 106 10.83 12.13 9.67
CA VAL A 106 11.05 10.95 8.83
C VAL A 106 12.01 10.00 9.54
N ILE A 107 11.66 8.72 9.54
CA ILE A 107 12.51 7.64 10.05
C ILE A 107 12.69 6.60 8.96
N THR A 108 13.93 6.31 8.62
CA THR A 108 14.31 5.22 7.71
C THR A 108 15.04 4.16 8.52
N ILE A 109 14.47 2.95 8.60
CA ILE A 109 15.08 1.80 9.29
C ILE A 109 15.71 0.88 8.25
N ASP A 110 16.95 0.50 8.50
CA ASP A 110 17.67 -0.50 7.72
C ASP A 110 17.10 -1.89 7.98
N ILE A 111 16.73 -2.62 6.93
CA ILE A 111 16.25 -4.00 7.04
C ILE A 111 17.39 -5.03 7.02
N ASN A 112 18.61 -4.62 6.71
CA ASN A 112 19.78 -5.49 6.74
C ASN A 112 20.51 -5.35 8.10
N PRO A 113 20.42 -6.33 8.99
CA PRO A 113 21.04 -6.26 10.33
C PRO A 113 22.58 -6.27 10.28
N ASN A 114 23.18 -6.56 9.12
CA ASN A 114 24.63 -6.63 8.94
C ASN A 114 25.23 -5.28 8.50
N GLU A 115 24.40 -4.32 8.11
CA GLU A 115 24.89 -2.99 7.72
C GLU A 115 25.32 -2.18 8.94
N LYS A 116 26.43 -1.45 8.76
CA LYS A 116 27.02 -0.63 9.82
C LYS A 116 26.46 0.78 9.81
N THR A 117 26.43 1.42 10.96
CA THR A 117 26.06 2.84 11.14
C THR A 117 26.74 3.80 10.16
N LEU A 118 27.95 3.47 9.70
CA LEU A 118 28.66 4.25 8.69
C LEU A 118 27.82 4.41 7.40
N PHE A 119 27.12 3.36 6.97
CA PHE A 119 26.26 3.40 5.78
C PHE A 119 25.03 4.28 6.03
N ALA A 120 24.41 4.22 7.20
CA ALA A 120 23.33 5.09 7.62
C ALA A 120 23.72 6.57 7.53
N ASN A 121 24.88 6.93 8.10
CA ASN A 121 25.42 8.28 8.06
C ASN A 121 25.70 8.75 6.62
N GLN A 122 26.32 7.88 5.82
CA GLN A 122 26.67 8.22 4.44
C GLN A 122 25.42 8.35 3.57
N LYS A 123 24.43 7.48 3.76
CA LYS A 123 23.14 7.54 3.07
C LYS A 123 22.42 8.84 3.40
N LYS A 124 22.28 9.17 4.69
CA LYS A 124 21.72 10.45 5.15
C LYS A 124 22.39 11.65 4.47
N LYS A 125 23.71 11.74 4.54
CA LYS A 125 24.46 12.84 3.92
C LYS A 125 24.22 12.95 2.42
N ASN A 126 24.17 11.82 1.72
CA ASN A 126 23.95 11.78 0.28
C ASN A 126 22.54 12.30 -0.07
N TYR A 127 21.50 11.90 0.69
CA TYR A 127 20.13 12.36 0.46
C TYR A 127 19.97 13.84 0.79
N ILE A 128 20.43 14.27 1.96
CA ILE A 128 20.33 15.67 2.37
C ILE A 128 21.01 16.58 1.34
N LYS A 129 22.27 16.29 0.97
CA LYS A 129 22.99 17.09 0.01
C LYS A 129 22.48 16.93 -1.43
N GLY A 130 22.19 15.70 -1.85
CA GLY A 130 21.81 15.42 -3.24
C GLY A 130 20.47 16.01 -3.65
N PHE A 131 19.52 16.08 -2.73
CA PHE A 131 18.19 16.64 -2.96
C PHE A 131 18.03 18.07 -2.42
N GLY A 132 19.05 18.63 -1.74
CA GLY A 132 18.97 19.97 -1.15
C GLY A 132 18.02 20.05 0.03
N LEU A 133 18.00 19.02 0.87
CA LEU A 133 17.08 18.84 2.00
C LEU A 133 17.71 19.26 3.34
N GLU A 134 18.49 20.35 3.34
CA GLU A 134 19.18 20.82 4.53
C GLU A 134 18.21 21.21 5.67
N ASN A 135 17.02 21.64 5.31
CA ASN A 135 15.94 22.05 6.24
C ASN A 135 15.32 20.88 7.00
N ILE A 136 15.52 19.62 6.57
CA ILE A 136 15.01 18.43 7.25
C ILE A 136 16.13 17.54 7.79
N ARG A 137 17.38 18.02 7.78
CA ARG A 137 18.55 17.23 8.18
C ARG A 137 18.39 16.60 9.55
N ASP A 138 17.93 17.37 10.52
CA ASP A 138 17.87 16.95 11.92
C ASP A 138 16.59 16.15 12.23
N ASP A 139 15.65 16.09 11.28
CA ASP A 139 14.35 15.43 11.42
C ASP A 139 14.15 14.26 10.42
N TRP A 140 15.20 13.90 9.68
CA TRP A 140 15.25 12.65 8.93
C TRP A 140 16.33 11.72 9.50
N HIS A 141 15.89 10.71 10.25
CA HIS A 141 16.75 9.77 10.96
C HIS A 141 16.95 8.49 10.15
N PHE A 142 18.17 7.96 10.18
CA PHE A 142 18.57 6.72 9.52
C PHE A 142 19.07 5.73 10.57
N LEU A 143 18.26 4.70 10.85
CA LEU A 143 18.48 3.78 11.95
C LEU A 143 18.97 2.43 11.45
N THR A 144 19.95 1.86 12.15
CA THR A 144 20.37 0.46 12.02
C THR A 144 20.01 -0.31 13.29
N GLY A 145 19.82 -1.61 13.19
CA GLY A 145 19.40 -2.39 14.36
C GLY A 145 19.70 -3.88 14.27
N THR A 146 19.35 -4.60 15.31
CA THR A 146 19.40 -6.07 15.31
C THR A 146 18.24 -6.63 14.48
N GLU A 147 18.44 -7.84 13.92
CA GLU A 147 17.40 -8.56 13.17
C GLU A 147 16.09 -8.65 13.95
N GLU A 148 16.18 -8.93 15.26
CA GLU A 148 14.99 -9.03 16.14
C GLU A 148 14.20 -7.73 16.20
N ASN A 149 14.87 -6.59 16.40
CA ASN A 149 14.21 -5.29 16.52
C ASN A 149 13.67 -4.79 15.17
N ILE A 150 14.42 -5.00 14.09
CA ILE A 150 13.99 -4.70 12.72
C ILE A 150 12.73 -5.50 12.40
N LYS A 151 12.75 -6.82 12.68
CA LYS A 151 11.63 -7.71 12.42
C LYS A 151 10.39 -7.34 13.24
N LYS A 152 10.54 -6.98 14.52
CA LYS A 152 9.41 -6.53 15.35
C LYS A 152 8.69 -5.31 14.72
N VAL A 153 9.44 -4.34 14.23
CA VAL A 153 8.85 -3.16 13.57
C VAL A 153 8.23 -3.56 12.23
N ALA A 154 8.92 -4.34 11.41
CA ALA A 154 8.41 -4.79 10.11
C ALA A 154 7.10 -5.59 10.27
N ASP A 155 7.06 -6.55 11.20
CA ASP A 155 5.87 -7.36 11.46
C ASP A 155 4.70 -6.50 11.94
N SER A 156 4.96 -5.49 12.80
CA SER A 156 3.90 -4.61 13.30
C SER A 156 3.22 -3.79 12.20
N ILE A 157 3.97 -3.38 11.19
CA ILE A 157 3.43 -2.68 10.02
C ILE A 157 3.07 -3.63 8.86
N GLY A 158 3.11 -4.96 9.11
CA GLY A 158 2.80 -5.97 8.11
C GLY A 158 3.71 -5.99 6.89
N TYR A 159 4.97 -5.54 7.04
CA TYR A 159 5.96 -5.43 5.98
C TYR A 159 6.70 -6.76 5.80
N ILE A 160 6.31 -7.54 4.78
CA ILE A 160 6.85 -8.86 4.51
C ILE A 160 8.03 -8.74 3.54
N TYR A 161 9.21 -9.08 4.02
CA TYR A 161 10.45 -9.08 3.24
C TYR A 161 11.26 -10.35 3.54
N TYR A 162 12.21 -10.67 2.66
CA TYR A 162 13.13 -11.80 2.85
C TYR A 162 14.46 -11.55 2.17
N TYR A 163 15.50 -12.24 2.64
CA TYR A 163 16.81 -12.24 2.00
C TYR A 163 16.87 -13.31 0.91
N ASP A 164 17.19 -12.91 -0.32
CA ASP A 164 17.44 -13.81 -1.45
C ASP A 164 18.94 -14.13 -1.55
N ALA A 165 19.32 -15.31 -1.06
CA ALA A 165 20.72 -15.76 -1.07
C ALA A 165 21.31 -15.98 -2.47
N GLN A 166 20.48 -16.12 -3.52
CA GLN A 166 20.97 -16.27 -4.90
C GLN A 166 21.39 -14.93 -5.50
N ARG A 167 20.71 -13.85 -5.08
CA ARG A 167 20.98 -12.49 -5.53
C ARG A 167 21.83 -11.68 -4.58
N ASP A 168 22.03 -12.20 -3.36
CA ASP A 168 22.66 -11.49 -2.25
C ASP A 168 21.96 -10.16 -1.93
N GLU A 169 20.61 -10.17 -1.96
CA GLU A 169 19.77 -8.97 -1.83
C GLU A 169 18.55 -9.22 -0.93
N TYR A 170 18.09 -8.16 -0.26
CA TYR A 170 16.80 -8.17 0.43
C TYR A 170 15.68 -7.83 -0.54
N MET A 171 14.74 -8.75 -0.67
CA MET A 171 13.51 -8.56 -1.45
C MET A 171 12.45 -7.95 -0.52
N HIS A 172 11.95 -6.76 -0.86
CA HIS A 172 11.01 -6.02 -0.01
C HIS A 172 9.98 -5.25 -0.84
N PRO A 173 8.79 -4.93 -0.28
CA PRO A 173 7.80 -4.10 -0.97
C PRO A 173 8.25 -2.63 -1.07
N ALA A 174 7.76 -1.93 -2.09
CA ALA A 174 7.91 -0.50 -2.22
C ALA A 174 6.73 0.19 -1.52
N ALA A 175 6.93 0.59 -0.28
CA ALA A 175 5.90 1.27 0.52
C ALA A 175 6.54 2.14 1.61
N ILE A 176 5.83 3.22 1.98
CA ILE A 176 6.10 4.01 3.18
C ILE A 176 4.86 3.99 4.07
N THR A 177 5.07 4.09 5.38
CA THR A 177 4.00 4.04 6.39
C THR A 177 3.92 5.37 7.13
N LEU A 178 2.74 5.93 7.25
CA LEU A 178 2.50 7.16 8.00
C LEU A 178 1.97 6.79 9.38
N LEU A 179 2.63 7.30 10.41
CA LEU A 179 2.35 7.03 11.81
C LEU A 179 1.90 8.30 12.52
N SER A 180 0.95 8.17 13.45
CA SER A 180 0.62 9.26 14.37
C SER A 180 1.79 9.56 15.31
N SER A 181 1.68 10.64 16.08
CA SER A 181 2.62 11.00 17.14
C SER A 181 2.77 9.93 18.23
N GLU A 182 1.84 9.01 18.34
CA GLU A 182 1.87 7.89 19.31
C GLU A 182 2.38 6.58 18.68
N GLY A 183 2.81 6.60 17.40
CA GLY A 183 3.23 5.41 16.68
C GLY A 183 2.09 4.55 16.16
N LYS A 184 0.86 5.10 16.07
CA LYS A 184 -0.29 4.41 15.49
C LYS A 184 -0.23 4.47 13.96
N ILE A 185 -0.46 3.34 13.31
CA ILE A 185 -0.44 3.22 11.85
C ILE A 185 -1.68 3.90 11.26
N SER A 186 -1.45 5.00 10.54
CA SER A 186 -2.50 5.83 9.96
C SER A 186 -2.76 5.51 8.49
N ARG A 187 -1.69 5.38 7.68
CA ARG A 187 -1.81 5.18 6.23
C ARG A 187 -0.57 4.50 5.66
N TYR A 188 -0.75 3.80 4.55
CA TYR A 188 0.33 3.33 3.70
C TYR A 188 0.29 4.08 2.36
N LEU A 189 1.46 4.42 1.84
CA LEU A 189 1.63 4.91 0.47
C LEU A 189 2.54 3.93 -0.27
N TYR A 190 2.10 3.49 -1.44
CA TYR A 190 2.76 2.45 -2.22
C TYR A 190 3.48 3.02 -3.43
N GLY A 191 4.54 2.34 -3.84
CA GLY A 191 5.30 2.64 -5.03
C GLY A 191 6.61 3.37 -4.77
N ILE A 192 7.17 3.87 -5.85
CA ILE A 192 8.46 4.57 -5.86
C ILE A 192 8.31 6.07 -6.14
N GLU A 193 7.09 6.54 -6.32
CA GLU A 193 6.72 7.94 -6.50
C GLU A 193 5.59 8.29 -5.54
N TYR A 194 5.76 9.35 -4.78
CA TYR A 194 4.77 9.80 -3.80
C TYR A 194 4.31 11.22 -4.16
N PRO A 195 3.13 11.38 -4.78
CA PRO A 195 2.61 12.71 -5.07
C PRO A 195 2.59 13.58 -3.82
N VAL A 196 3.13 14.79 -3.91
CA VAL A 196 3.26 15.73 -2.76
C VAL A 196 1.94 15.93 -2.04
N LYS A 197 0.83 15.98 -2.81
CA LYS A 197 -0.52 16.11 -2.25
C LYS A 197 -0.90 14.92 -1.37
N ASP A 198 -0.58 13.70 -1.81
CA ASP A 198 -0.96 12.49 -1.10
C ASP A 198 -0.11 12.30 0.16
N LEU A 199 1.20 12.60 0.06
CA LEU A 199 2.10 12.62 1.21
C LEU A 199 1.65 13.67 2.24
N LYS A 200 1.36 14.91 1.79
CA LYS A 200 0.86 15.98 2.66
C LYS A 200 -0.42 15.59 3.37
N LEU A 201 -1.40 15.09 2.61
CA LEU A 201 -2.69 14.69 3.17
C LEU A 201 -2.53 13.56 4.18
N GLY A 202 -1.71 12.56 3.88
CA GLY A 202 -1.43 11.46 4.80
C GLY A 202 -0.74 11.91 6.09
N ILE A 203 0.22 12.85 6.03
CA ILE A 203 0.85 13.45 7.20
C ILE A 203 -0.19 14.18 8.06
N LEU A 204 -1.08 14.98 7.45
CA LEU A 204 -2.15 15.69 8.16
C LEU A 204 -3.15 14.73 8.81
N GLU A 205 -3.54 13.66 8.13
CA GLU A 205 -4.41 12.63 8.73
C GLU A 205 -3.74 11.94 9.92
N ALA A 206 -2.45 11.61 9.79
CA ALA A 206 -1.68 11.01 10.87
C ALA A 206 -1.53 11.95 12.06
N SER A 207 -1.37 13.26 11.85
CA SER A 207 -1.29 14.26 12.93
C SER A 207 -2.58 14.38 13.74
N GLU A 208 -3.73 14.14 13.09
CA GLU A 208 -5.04 14.13 13.76
C GLU A 208 -5.41 12.75 14.35
N GLY A 209 -4.51 11.76 14.29
CA GLY A 209 -4.75 10.37 14.71
C GLY A 209 -5.81 9.65 13.89
N LYS A 210 -6.15 10.19 12.71
CA LYS A 210 -7.12 9.59 11.79
C LYS A 210 -6.50 8.41 11.05
N ILE A 211 -7.33 7.43 10.71
CA ILE A 211 -6.96 6.28 9.89
C ILE A 211 -7.42 6.58 8.46
N GLY A 212 -6.54 6.32 7.48
CA GLY A 212 -6.80 6.57 6.07
C GLY A 212 -8.13 5.99 5.57
N SER A 213 -8.77 6.70 4.63
CA SER A 213 -10.16 6.42 4.25
C SER A 213 -10.32 5.16 3.38
N THR A 214 -11.52 4.56 3.45
CA THR A 214 -11.93 3.38 2.68
C THR A 214 -11.89 3.61 1.15
N LEU A 215 -11.90 4.87 0.67
CA LEU A 215 -11.81 5.18 -0.76
C LEU A 215 -10.46 4.79 -1.36
N ASP A 216 -9.38 4.93 -0.58
CA ASP A 216 -8.03 4.51 -1.03
C ASP A 216 -7.96 2.99 -1.19
N LYS A 217 -8.65 2.23 -0.33
CA LYS A 217 -8.75 0.75 -0.46
C LYS A 217 -9.43 0.31 -1.76
N ILE A 218 -10.41 1.07 -2.25
CA ILE A 218 -11.09 0.77 -3.52
C ILE A 218 -10.14 1.03 -4.69
N ILE A 219 -9.37 2.12 -4.64
CA ILE A 219 -8.37 2.44 -5.68
C ILE A 219 -7.25 1.40 -5.65
N LEU A 220 -6.73 1.04 -4.48
CA LEU A 220 -5.67 0.02 -4.32
C LEU A 220 -6.13 -1.38 -4.76
N TYR A 221 -7.41 -1.72 -4.60
CA TYR A 221 -7.96 -2.97 -5.10
C TYR A 221 -7.86 -3.09 -6.64
N CYS A 222 -7.88 -1.96 -7.35
CA CYS A 222 -7.72 -1.91 -8.80
C CYS A 222 -6.26 -1.89 -9.26
N TYR A 223 -5.31 -1.59 -8.37
CA TYR A 223 -3.89 -1.52 -8.67
C TYR A 223 -3.13 -2.56 -7.86
N HIS A 224 -2.44 -3.46 -8.54
CA HIS A 224 -1.53 -4.41 -7.93
C HIS A 224 -0.11 -4.16 -8.44
N TYR A 225 0.85 -4.12 -7.50
CA TYR A 225 2.25 -4.00 -7.88
C TYR A 225 2.72 -5.32 -8.53
N ASP A 226 3.23 -5.23 -9.76
CA ASP A 226 3.85 -6.34 -10.47
C ASP A 226 5.37 -6.26 -10.27
N PRO A 227 5.96 -7.08 -9.40
CA PRO A 227 7.39 -7.04 -9.12
C PRO A 227 8.27 -7.40 -10.32
N TYR A 228 7.71 -8.10 -11.33
CA TYR A 228 8.45 -8.45 -12.55
C TYR A 228 8.52 -7.31 -13.57
N LYS A 229 7.58 -6.36 -13.50
CA LYS A 229 7.52 -5.23 -14.44
C LYS A 229 7.92 -3.90 -13.83
N ASN A 230 8.18 -3.88 -12.52
CA ASN A 230 8.51 -2.66 -11.76
C ASN A 230 7.49 -1.51 -11.95
N THR A 231 6.22 -1.86 -12.21
CA THR A 231 5.13 -0.90 -12.46
C THR A 231 3.85 -1.35 -11.80
N TYR A 232 3.04 -0.39 -11.37
CA TYR A 232 1.65 -0.66 -11.01
C TYR A 232 0.88 -1.02 -12.27
N THR A 233 0.52 -2.30 -12.40
CA THR A 233 -0.38 -2.73 -13.46
C THR A 233 -1.81 -2.68 -12.94
N ILE A 234 -2.69 -2.09 -13.73
CA ILE A 234 -4.13 -2.22 -13.53
C ILE A 234 -4.44 -3.73 -13.54
N PHE A 235 -4.95 -4.24 -12.43
CA PHE A 235 -5.30 -5.65 -12.35
C PHE A 235 -6.55 -5.88 -13.22
N ALA A 236 -6.32 -6.10 -14.51
CA ALA A 236 -7.35 -6.24 -15.54
C ALA A 236 -8.47 -7.21 -15.13
N THR A 237 -8.14 -8.27 -14.40
CA THR A 237 -9.09 -9.26 -13.89
C THR A 237 -10.10 -8.64 -12.91
N ASN A 238 -9.71 -7.71 -12.05
CA ASN A 238 -10.62 -7.08 -11.09
C ASN A 238 -11.55 -6.08 -11.80
N ILE A 239 -11.05 -5.34 -12.77
CA ILE A 239 -11.87 -4.45 -13.62
C ILE A 239 -12.85 -5.27 -14.45
N MET A 240 -12.40 -6.40 -15.03
CA MET A 240 -13.29 -7.31 -15.75
C MET A 240 -14.37 -7.92 -14.85
N ARG A 241 -14.04 -8.28 -13.59
CA ARG A 241 -15.03 -8.77 -12.60
C ARG A 241 -16.08 -7.70 -12.27
N LEU A 242 -15.64 -6.47 -11.97
CA LEU A 242 -16.56 -5.36 -11.69
C LEU A 242 -17.44 -5.03 -12.91
N GLY A 243 -16.85 -4.98 -14.12
CA GLY A 243 -17.58 -4.79 -15.37
C GLY A 243 -18.57 -5.93 -15.62
N GLY A 244 -18.19 -7.18 -15.36
CA GLY A 244 -19.06 -8.34 -15.46
C GLY A 244 -20.26 -8.30 -14.52
N ILE A 245 -20.05 -7.95 -13.23
CA ILE A 245 -21.11 -7.77 -12.25
C ILE A 245 -22.08 -6.66 -12.68
N PHE A 246 -21.53 -5.52 -13.12
CA PHE A 246 -22.36 -4.40 -13.60
C PHE A 246 -23.21 -4.79 -14.81
N THR A 247 -22.63 -5.53 -15.76
CA THR A 247 -23.34 -6.00 -16.96
C THR A 247 -24.47 -6.98 -16.58
N ILE A 248 -24.23 -7.91 -15.66
CA ILE A 248 -25.25 -8.84 -15.17
C ILE A 248 -26.39 -8.10 -14.49
N LEU A 249 -26.09 -7.16 -13.58
CA LEU A 249 -27.10 -6.35 -12.90
C LEU A 249 -27.94 -5.54 -13.90
N PHE A 250 -27.29 -4.90 -14.88
CA PHE A 250 -27.98 -4.15 -15.93
C PHE A 250 -28.93 -5.03 -16.74
N LEU A 251 -28.48 -6.21 -17.16
CA LEU A 251 -29.31 -7.17 -17.89
C LEU A 251 -30.48 -7.70 -17.04
N CYS A 252 -30.26 -7.97 -15.76
CA CYS A 252 -31.33 -8.37 -14.84
C CYS A 252 -32.40 -7.29 -14.69
N ILE A 253 -32.00 -6.03 -14.50
CA ILE A 253 -32.92 -4.89 -14.40
C ILE A 253 -33.72 -4.73 -15.70
N MET A 254 -33.04 -4.81 -16.85
CA MET A 254 -33.67 -4.71 -18.17
C MET A 254 -34.69 -5.84 -18.39
N LEU A 255 -34.36 -7.07 -18.04
CA LEU A 255 -35.28 -8.21 -18.17
C LEU A 255 -36.48 -8.10 -17.25
N VAL A 256 -36.29 -7.70 -15.98
CA VAL A 256 -37.41 -7.47 -15.04
C VAL A 256 -38.30 -6.34 -15.53
N SER A 257 -37.75 -5.27 -16.05
CA SER A 257 -38.51 -4.14 -16.63
C SER A 257 -39.34 -4.60 -17.86
N TYR A 258 -38.74 -5.41 -18.72
CA TYR A 258 -39.43 -5.98 -19.88
C TYR A 258 -40.59 -6.90 -19.49
N TRP A 259 -40.35 -7.79 -18.50
CA TRP A 259 -41.41 -8.68 -18.00
C TRP A 259 -42.55 -7.94 -17.30
N LYS A 260 -42.28 -6.86 -16.56
CA LYS A 260 -43.30 -6.00 -15.98
C LYS A 260 -44.14 -5.31 -17.06
N LYS A 261 -43.50 -4.87 -18.14
CA LYS A 261 -44.21 -4.24 -19.27
C LYS A 261 -45.12 -5.23 -20.02
N ASP A 262 -44.63 -6.48 -20.19
CA ASP A 262 -45.37 -7.53 -20.88
C ASP A 262 -46.62 -7.98 -20.09
N LYS A 263 -46.48 -8.11 -18.75
CA LYS A 263 -47.63 -8.38 -17.86
C LYS A 263 -48.72 -7.30 -17.93
N ASN A 264 -48.32 -6.03 -17.94
CA ASN A 264 -49.26 -4.91 -18.01
C ASN A 264 -49.99 -4.83 -19.34
N LEU A 265 -49.42 -5.33 -20.43
CA LEU A 265 -50.13 -5.46 -21.73
C LEU A 265 -51.14 -6.59 -21.71
N PHE A 266 -50.78 -7.74 -21.11
CA PHE A 266 -51.72 -8.89 -21.02
C PHE A 266 -52.94 -8.59 -20.14
N ASP A 267 -52.78 -7.85 -19.04
CA ASP A 267 -53.89 -7.44 -18.16
C ASP A 267 -54.82 -6.42 -18.85
N LYS A 268 -54.27 -5.53 -19.69
CA LYS A 268 -55.11 -4.59 -20.48
C LYS A 268 -55.92 -5.25 -21.56
N ASP A 269 -55.39 -6.25 -22.25
CA ASP A 269 -56.13 -6.99 -23.27
C ASP A 269 -57.22 -7.87 -22.68
N SER A 270 -57.04 -8.40 -21.46
CA SER A 270 -58.09 -9.19 -20.76
C SER A 270 -59.26 -8.34 -20.25
N LEU A 271 -59.08 -7.03 -20.05
CA LEU A 271 -60.12 -6.09 -19.63
C LEU A 271 -60.97 -5.54 -20.80
N ASN A 272 -60.46 -5.60 -22.05
CA ASN A 272 -61.17 -5.13 -23.23
C ASN A 272 -62.03 -6.20 -23.94
N VAL A 273 -62.06 -7.42 -23.43
CA VAL A 273 -62.81 -8.55 -24.02
C VAL A 273 -64.04 -8.95 -23.14
N ARG A 274 -64.47 -8.06 -22.22
CA ARG A 274 -65.73 -8.21 -21.46
C ARG A 274 -66.77 -7.19 -21.83
#